data_5169f8510604cb00e87d09a96650d6ae
#
_entry.id   5169f8510604cb00e87d09a96650d6ae
#
_cell.length_a   1.000
_cell.length_b   1.000
_cell.length_c   1.000
_cell.angle_alpha   90.00
_cell.angle_beta   90.00
_cell.angle_gamma   90.00
#
_symmetry.space_group_name_H-M   'P 1'
#
loop_
_entity.id
_entity.type
_entity.pdbx_description
1 polymer ?
#
loop_
_entity_poly.entity_id
_entity_poly.type
_entity_poly.pdbx_seq_one_letter_code
_entity_poly.pdbx_strand_id
1 'polypeptide(L)'
;ICSGTPTTFTITVNPTGQVNPIANQILCNGTSISAVAFSTNNTGGTTTYSWINSNPAIGLAASGSGAINAFNVTNSSPSPIIGTITVTPSFLNGAPACAGTTESFTITVNPSPAVSFSPTNQTICSGDTSALVTLSSTTSGATFAWTAVQPAGITGVITSGTNTIPAQTLVNTTNTPITITYAAVASTNDASACAGSIFNYTITVTPRPSITESFADAICSGGTFSITPTNSLLNSIPTVTTYSWSLPSVTGGITGGAIGVNQTTIGGTLVNPTNTVQTATYTVTPSFNGCSGSTFTVVISVNPKPAIANVTPAAICSETAFSVTPTNGSGNIVPTGTTYTWTISTNANITGASASTATGISTISQTLTNTSNSAQTITYTVTPTSGDTGNCVGSTFTITVVVTPKPAVLSTSQTICSGTAFSVTPANGSGNIVPTGTTYTWTMPVSNPIGAITGGLNQLTGVSTIGQTLTNTTTAPATLEYTVTPTSGSCAGIPFTIIVTVNPTPTTLGLTNQTYCNAVPTTEIVLTNGVSGTTYTWTNSNPAIGLAASGSGNIPVFTPTNSGTAPITATISVIATANSCSRVAETYVITVNPSPAVSFSPSNQTICSGDTSALVTLSSTTSG
;
A
#
# COMPACT_ATOMS: atom_id res chain seq x y z
N ILE A 1 153.96 -2.48 41.09
CA ILE A 1 152.61 -2.63 40.59
C ILE A 1 151.73 -3.17 41.73
N CYS A 2 150.85 -2.39 42.20
CA CYS A 2 149.92 -2.85 43.20
C CYS A 2 148.72 -3.48 42.50
N SER A 3 148.46 -4.74 42.72
CA SER A 3 147.26 -5.45 42.23
C SER A 3 146.03 -5.12 43.02
N GLY A 4 145.00 -4.54 42.42
CA GLY A 4 143.70 -4.36 42.97
C GLY A 4 142.91 -5.67 43.07
N THR A 5 142.02 -5.78 44.02
CA THR A 5 141.13 -6.93 44.20
C THR A 5 140.09 -6.97 43.04
N PRO A 6 139.97 -8.11 42.43
CA PRO A 6 138.98 -8.20 41.36
C PRO A 6 137.55 -8.07 41.91
N THR A 7 136.77 -7.14 41.34
CA THR A 7 135.34 -6.99 41.61
C THR A 7 134.60 -7.84 40.53
N THR A 8 133.79 -8.75 40.98
CA THR A 8 132.96 -9.55 40.10
C THR A 8 131.56 -8.93 40.07
N PHE A 9 131.00 -8.78 38.92
CA PHE A 9 129.57 -8.47 38.78
C PHE A 9 128.89 -9.68 38.14
N THR A 10 127.65 -9.87 38.51
CA THR A 10 126.87 -10.98 38.02
C THR A 10 125.89 -10.43 37.01
N ILE A 11 125.79 -10.99 35.86
CA ILE A 11 124.79 -10.75 34.85
C ILE A 11 123.77 -11.91 34.97
N THR A 12 122.60 -11.57 35.45
CA THR A 12 121.45 -12.56 35.43
C THR A 12 120.67 -12.37 34.17
N VAL A 13 120.59 -13.35 33.34
CA VAL A 13 119.77 -13.32 32.18
C VAL A 13 118.52 -14.10 32.45
N ASN A 14 117.37 -13.36 32.58
CA ASN A 14 116.07 -13.98 32.75
C ASN A 14 115.55 -14.51 31.41
N PRO A 15 114.89 -15.68 31.44
CA PRO A 15 114.22 -16.17 30.25
C PRO A 15 113.13 -15.22 29.84
N THR A 16 112.80 -15.13 28.58
CA THR A 16 111.67 -14.41 28.08
C THR A 16 110.36 -15.10 28.58
N GLY A 17 109.31 -14.34 28.81
CA GLY A 17 108.03 -14.92 29.15
C GLY A 17 107.57 -15.93 28.13
N GLN A 18 106.99 -17.01 28.58
CA GLN A 18 106.38 -18.03 27.74
C GLN A 18 104.92 -18.26 28.08
N VAL A 19 104.16 -18.60 27.11
CA VAL A 19 102.76 -19.06 27.25
C VAL A 19 102.61 -20.32 26.44
N ASN A 20 102.06 -21.36 27.05
CA ASN A 20 101.82 -22.63 26.36
C ASN A 20 100.68 -22.47 25.36
N PRO A 21 100.74 -23.20 24.22
CA PRO A 21 99.69 -23.15 23.21
C PRO A 21 98.28 -23.41 23.77
N ILE A 22 97.32 -22.59 23.31
CA ILE A 22 95.95 -22.69 23.65
C ILE A 22 95.11 -23.16 22.42
N ALA A 23 94.26 -24.12 22.59
CA ALA A 23 93.46 -24.65 21.50
C ALA A 23 92.40 -23.60 21.05
N ASN A 24 92.21 -23.52 19.74
CA ASN A 24 91.13 -22.77 19.16
C ASN A 24 89.80 -23.34 19.63
N GLN A 25 88.80 -22.45 19.82
CA GLN A 25 87.48 -22.82 20.26
C GLN A 25 86.47 -22.41 19.20
N ILE A 26 85.46 -23.25 19.02
CA ILE A 26 84.28 -22.98 18.22
C ILE A 26 83.07 -23.17 19.10
N LEU A 27 82.27 -22.14 19.25
CA LEU A 27 81.17 -22.04 20.19
C LEU A 27 79.94 -21.47 19.50
N CYS A 28 78.77 -21.79 20.05
CA CYS A 28 77.52 -21.20 19.61
C CYS A 28 77.22 -19.89 20.34
N ASN A 29 76.65 -18.93 19.66
CA ASN A 29 76.16 -17.69 20.28
C ASN A 29 75.33 -17.98 21.53
N GLY A 30 75.59 -17.23 22.60
CA GLY A 30 74.93 -17.36 23.87
C GLY A 30 75.47 -18.48 24.78
N THR A 31 76.44 -19.33 24.33
CA THR A 31 77.06 -20.33 25.18
C THR A 31 78.08 -19.69 26.11
N SER A 32 78.30 -20.30 27.26
CA SER A 32 79.35 -19.89 28.21
C SER A 32 80.65 -20.58 27.90
N ILE A 33 81.71 -19.81 27.76
CA ILE A 33 83.09 -20.31 27.72
C ILE A 33 83.62 -20.39 29.15
N SER A 34 84.26 -21.51 29.49
CA SER A 34 84.93 -21.64 30.79
C SER A 34 86.17 -20.70 30.84
N ALA A 35 86.59 -20.36 32.07
CA ALA A 35 87.78 -19.54 32.23
C ALA A 35 88.99 -20.17 31.51
N VAL A 36 89.74 -19.36 30.75
CA VAL A 36 90.98 -19.76 30.04
C VAL A 36 92.13 -19.35 30.89
N ALA A 37 92.73 -20.29 31.58
CA ALA A 37 93.95 -20.09 32.35
C ALA A 37 95.12 -20.22 31.41
N PHE A 38 96.05 -19.29 31.52
CA PHE A 38 97.35 -19.34 30.83
C PHE A 38 98.34 -20.08 31.66
N SER A 39 99.18 -20.92 31.05
CA SER A 39 100.22 -21.67 31.70
C SER A 39 101.54 -21.39 30.99
N THR A 40 102.69 -21.63 31.68
CA THR A 40 104.02 -21.37 31.25
C THR A 40 104.94 -22.54 31.63
N ASN A 41 106.03 -22.74 30.89
CA ASN A 41 107.12 -23.58 31.32
C ASN A 41 108.27 -22.78 32.02
N ASN A 42 108.12 -21.49 32.19
CA ASN A 42 109.14 -20.68 32.95
C ASN A 42 109.07 -21.07 34.43
N THR A 43 110.27 -21.27 35.03
CA THR A 43 110.47 -21.59 36.46
C THR A 43 111.35 -20.57 37.18
N GLY A 44 111.28 -20.42 38.49
CA GLY A 44 112.11 -19.56 39.30
C GLY A 44 111.65 -18.13 39.38
N GLY A 45 110.49 -17.79 38.83
CA GLY A 45 109.91 -16.42 38.91
C GLY A 45 108.41 -16.47 38.62
N THR A 46 107.79 -15.33 38.34
CA THR A 46 106.37 -15.15 38.07
C THR A 46 106.16 -14.70 36.65
N THR A 47 105.37 -15.51 35.83
CA THR A 47 104.89 -15.07 34.52
C THR A 47 103.53 -14.41 34.64
N THR A 48 103.45 -13.19 34.20
CA THR A 48 102.22 -12.44 34.05
C THR A 48 101.81 -12.41 32.60
N TYR A 49 100.52 -12.30 32.34
CA TYR A 49 99.98 -12.32 30.99
C TYR A 49 99.18 -11.10 30.75
N SER A 50 99.30 -10.44 29.63
CA SER A 50 98.40 -9.46 29.07
C SER A 50 97.82 -10.05 27.73
N TRP A 51 96.62 -9.75 27.42
CA TRP A 51 96.05 -10.21 26.20
C TRP A 51 95.24 -9.13 25.51
N ILE A 52 95.12 -9.25 24.20
CA ILE A 52 94.30 -8.37 23.37
C ILE A 52 93.35 -9.31 22.52
N ASN A 53 92.17 -8.81 22.34
CA ASN A 53 91.13 -9.49 21.48
C ASN A 53 90.90 -8.63 20.26
N SER A 54 91.03 -9.21 19.07
CA SER A 54 90.85 -8.48 17.82
C SER A 54 89.36 -8.17 17.49
N ASN A 55 88.42 -8.81 18.18
CA ASN A 55 87.00 -8.64 17.92
C ASN A 55 86.18 -8.71 19.22
N PRO A 56 85.97 -7.58 19.92
CA PRO A 56 85.15 -7.57 21.13
C PRO A 56 83.71 -7.99 20.96
N ALA A 57 83.18 -8.02 19.72
CA ALA A 57 81.81 -8.47 19.44
C ALA A 57 81.58 -9.93 19.81
N ILE A 58 82.69 -10.74 20.05
CA ILE A 58 82.54 -12.08 20.58
C ILE A 58 82.09 -12.14 22.05
N GLY A 59 81.90 -11.02 22.72
CA GLY A 59 81.51 -10.93 24.13
C GLY A 59 82.69 -10.83 25.10
N LEU A 60 83.96 -10.86 24.63
CA LEU A 60 85.15 -10.67 25.42
C LEU A 60 85.69 -9.23 25.26
N ALA A 61 86.09 -8.62 26.32
CA ALA A 61 86.69 -7.26 26.29
C ALA A 61 87.86 -7.21 25.28
N ALA A 62 88.17 -5.96 24.78
CA ALA A 62 89.23 -5.77 23.78
C ALA A 62 90.65 -6.09 24.32
N SER A 63 90.87 -6.07 25.63
CA SER A 63 92.13 -6.42 26.29
C SER A 63 91.87 -6.77 27.75
N GLY A 64 92.88 -7.44 28.35
CA GLY A 64 92.89 -7.74 29.78
C GLY A 64 94.23 -8.24 30.26
N SER A 65 94.28 -8.60 31.56
CA SER A 65 95.47 -9.19 32.20
C SER A 65 95.10 -10.41 33.01
N GLY A 66 96.05 -11.37 33.13
CA GLY A 66 95.80 -12.63 33.82
C GLY A 66 94.93 -13.55 32.99
N ALA A 67 94.31 -14.54 33.62
CA ALA A 67 93.39 -15.44 32.98
C ALA A 67 92.17 -14.74 32.37
N ILE A 68 91.63 -15.27 31.32
CA ILE A 68 90.29 -14.84 30.80
C ILE A 68 89.23 -15.50 31.66
N ASN A 69 88.43 -14.69 32.37
CA ASN A 69 87.31 -15.17 33.15
C ASN A 69 86.21 -15.83 32.24
N ALA A 70 85.46 -16.70 32.81
CA ALA A 70 84.28 -17.23 32.10
C ALA A 70 83.35 -16.13 31.66
N PHE A 71 82.85 -16.17 30.41
CA PHE A 71 81.93 -15.20 29.85
C PHE A 71 81.01 -15.90 28.80
N ASN A 72 79.88 -15.29 28.54
CA ASN A 72 79.00 -15.77 27.45
C ASN A 72 79.46 -15.16 26.12
N VAL A 73 79.72 -16.02 25.14
CA VAL A 73 80.05 -15.54 23.81
C VAL A 73 78.83 -14.97 23.11
N THR A 74 79.04 -13.90 22.37
CA THR A 74 77.99 -13.21 21.63
C THR A 74 78.33 -13.15 20.11
N ASN A 75 77.29 -13.35 19.30
CA ASN A 75 77.36 -13.10 17.86
C ASN A 75 76.01 -12.63 17.34
N SER A 76 75.85 -11.38 17.06
CA SER A 76 74.66 -10.76 16.46
C SER A 76 74.69 -10.75 14.91
N SER A 77 75.76 -11.19 14.33
CA SER A 77 75.93 -11.31 12.86
C SER A 77 75.29 -12.60 12.31
N PRO A 78 74.83 -12.60 11.08
CA PRO A 78 74.34 -13.84 10.45
C PRO A 78 75.47 -14.83 10.05
N SER A 79 76.73 -14.44 10.16
CA SER A 79 77.92 -15.22 9.84
C SER A 79 78.77 -15.46 11.08
N PRO A 80 79.59 -16.53 11.12
CA PRO A 80 80.53 -16.74 12.19
C PRO A 80 81.44 -15.51 12.37
N ILE A 81 81.69 -15.10 13.58
CA ILE A 81 82.66 -14.06 13.91
C ILE A 81 83.82 -14.68 14.68
N ILE A 82 85.02 -14.19 14.41
CA ILE A 82 86.29 -14.71 14.99
C ILE A 82 86.92 -13.58 15.81
N GLY A 83 87.22 -13.89 17.04
CA GLY A 83 88.12 -13.08 17.88
C GLY A 83 89.47 -13.81 17.96
N THR A 84 90.52 -13.18 17.49
CA THR A 84 91.88 -13.65 17.72
C THR A 84 92.41 -13.07 19.00
N ILE A 85 92.69 -13.97 19.94
CA ILE A 85 93.22 -13.56 21.28
C ILE A 85 94.74 -13.74 21.18
N THR A 86 95.44 -12.62 21.26
CA THR A 86 96.95 -12.57 21.31
C THR A 86 97.39 -12.36 22.71
N VAL A 87 98.09 -13.30 23.29
CA VAL A 87 98.55 -13.32 24.67
C VAL A 87 100.04 -12.98 24.67
N THR A 88 100.42 -11.98 25.43
CA THR A 88 101.78 -11.53 25.64
C THR A 88 102.21 -11.90 27.05
N PRO A 89 103.08 -12.91 27.19
CA PRO A 89 103.60 -13.27 28.49
C PRO A 89 104.75 -12.30 28.90
N SER A 90 104.89 -12.03 30.16
CA SER A 90 106.04 -11.25 30.77
C SER A 90 106.53 -11.96 31.97
N PHE A 91 107.79 -12.47 31.94
CA PHE A 91 108.42 -13.16 33.08
C PHE A 91 109.21 -12.21 33.99
N LEU A 92 108.91 -12.32 35.23
CA LEU A 92 109.57 -11.49 36.32
C LEU A 92 110.34 -12.42 37.27
N ASN A 93 111.66 -12.28 37.34
CA ASN A 93 112.51 -12.87 38.32
C ASN A 93 113.57 -11.86 38.67
N GLY A 94 113.25 -10.93 39.61
CA GLY A 94 113.95 -9.67 39.81
C GLY A 94 113.48 -8.61 38.80
N ALA A 95 114.05 -7.45 38.78
CA ALA A 95 113.76 -6.37 37.79
C ALA A 95 114.88 -6.33 36.72
N PRO A 96 114.55 -6.06 35.41
CA PRO A 96 113.26 -5.74 34.80
C PRO A 96 112.48 -7.04 34.39
N ALA A 97 111.20 -6.91 34.11
CA ALA A 97 110.37 -7.97 33.49
C ALA A 97 110.72 -8.18 32.02
N CYS A 98 110.82 -9.48 31.64
CA CYS A 98 111.21 -9.87 30.29
C CYS A 98 109.92 -10.30 29.52
N ALA A 99 109.51 -9.47 28.55
CA ALA A 99 108.43 -9.83 27.65
C ALA A 99 108.85 -10.99 26.71
N GLY A 100 107.93 -11.90 26.45
CA GLY A 100 108.12 -13.05 25.56
C GLY A 100 107.43 -12.92 24.24
N THR A 101 107.54 -13.96 23.48
CA THR A 101 106.86 -14.12 22.19
C THR A 101 105.36 -14.31 22.43
N THR A 102 104.54 -13.62 21.65
CA THR A 102 103.09 -13.73 21.73
C THR A 102 102.62 -15.08 21.20
N GLU A 103 101.57 -15.62 21.82
CA GLU A 103 100.84 -16.82 21.37
C GLU A 103 99.46 -16.39 21.02
N SER A 104 98.83 -16.96 19.98
CA SER A 104 97.50 -16.60 19.54
C SER A 104 96.63 -17.81 19.39
N PHE A 105 95.42 -17.68 19.89
CA PHE A 105 94.36 -18.66 19.62
C PHE A 105 93.07 -17.94 19.15
N THR A 106 92.19 -18.66 18.51
CA THR A 106 90.96 -18.10 18.00
C THR A 106 89.72 -18.61 18.83
N ILE A 107 88.80 -17.74 19.03
CA ILE A 107 87.45 -18.06 19.49
C ILE A 107 86.51 -17.71 18.34
N THR A 108 85.99 -18.76 17.67
CA THR A 108 84.99 -18.63 16.65
C THR A 108 83.61 -18.76 17.27
N VAL A 109 82.75 -17.74 17.09
CA VAL A 109 81.37 -17.75 17.59
C VAL A 109 80.43 -17.88 16.39
N ASN A 110 79.83 -19.03 16.30
CA ASN A 110 78.82 -19.30 15.28
C ASN A 110 77.50 -18.63 15.64
N PRO A 111 76.75 -18.07 14.70
CA PRO A 111 75.46 -17.45 14.97
C PRO A 111 74.43 -18.46 15.44
N SER A 112 73.38 -17.99 16.16
CA SER A 112 72.16 -18.76 16.37
C SER A 112 71.20 -18.49 15.21
N PRO A 113 70.97 -19.43 14.28
CA PRO A 113 70.15 -19.18 13.13
C PRO A 113 68.67 -18.90 13.53
N ALA A 114 68.04 -17.88 12.97
CA ALA A 114 66.61 -17.64 13.08
C ALA A 114 65.86 -18.26 11.88
N VAL A 115 64.61 -18.69 12.10
CA VAL A 115 63.76 -19.22 11.04
C VAL A 115 62.83 -18.13 10.56
N SER A 116 62.76 -17.98 9.24
CA SER A 116 61.75 -17.18 8.57
C SER A 116 60.90 -18.12 7.68
N PHE A 117 59.58 -17.84 7.67
CA PHE A 117 58.61 -18.63 6.89
C PHE A 117 58.09 -17.82 5.72
N SER A 118 57.92 -18.43 4.58
CA SER A 118 57.23 -17.87 3.41
C SER A 118 56.23 -18.91 2.84
N PRO A 119 54.92 -18.63 2.96
CA PRO A 119 54.23 -17.50 3.63
C PRO A 119 54.45 -17.50 5.16
N THR A 120 54.13 -16.36 5.82
CA THR A 120 54.38 -16.19 7.28
C THR A 120 53.39 -16.97 8.17
N ASN A 121 52.18 -17.23 7.68
CA ASN A 121 51.13 -18.06 8.26
C ASN A 121 50.10 -18.36 7.17
N GLN A 122 49.17 -19.26 7.41
CA GLN A 122 48.07 -19.56 6.47
C GLN A 122 46.74 -19.69 7.23
N THR A 123 45.66 -19.25 6.57
CA THR A 123 44.29 -19.62 6.92
C THR A 123 43.68 -20.25 5.70
N ILE A 124 43.20 -21.48 5.81
CA ILE A 124 42.63 -22.26 4.72
C ILE A 124 41.28 -22.82 5.14
N CYS A 125 40.45 -23.18 4.16
CA CYS A 125 39.19 -23.85 4.45
C CYS A 125 39.42 -25.36 4.58
N SER A 126 38.58 -26.01 5.37
CA SER A 126 38.56 -27.48 5.50
C SER A 126 38.43 -28.15 4.14
N GLY A 127 39.29 -29.10 3.88
CA GLY A 127 39.40 -29.81 2.60
C GLY A 127 40.28 -29.13 1.55
N ASP A 128 40.74 -27.91 1.78
CA ASP A 128 41.70 -27.25 0.89
C ASP A 128 43.13 -27.74 1.17
N THR A 129 43.98 -27.55 0.19
CA THR A 129 45.41 -27.87 0.29
C THR A 129 46.16 -26.58 0.68
N SER A 130 46.94 -26.66 1.78
CA SER A 130 47.83 -25.56 2.18
C SER A 130 48.87 -25.27 1.14
N ALA A 131 49.40 -24.04 1.09
CA ALA A 131 50.57 -23.76 0.29
C ALA A 131 51.82 -24.40 0.88
N LEU A 132 52.79 -24.73 0.04
CA LEU A 132 54.14 -25.09 0.44
C LEU A 132 54.75 -23.97 1.25
N VAL A 133 55.35 -24.28 2.41
CA VAL A 133 56.05 -23.30 3.24
C VAL A 133 57.54 -23.48 3.09
N THR A 134 58.22 -22.49 2.63
CA THR A 134 59.69 -22.48 2.54
C THR A 134 60.24 -21.87 3.82
N LEU A 135 61.18 -22.60 4.44
CA LEU A 135 61.94 -22.11 5.58
C LEU A 135 63.23 -21.48 5.09
N SER A 136 63.59 -20.34 5.63
CA SER A 136 64.83 -19.65 5.27
C SER A 136 65.45 -19.03 6.52
N SER A 137 66.77 -18.73 6.42
CA SER A 137 67.55 -18.02 7.45
C SER A 137 68.47 -17.01 6.81
N THR A 138 68.79 -15.97 7.50
CA THR A 138 69.89 -15.04 7.14
C THR A 138 71.26 -15.68 7.36
N THR A 139 71.36 -16.74 8.18
CA THR A 139 72.56 -17.54 8.35
C THR A 139 72.75 -18.47 7.16
N SER A 140 73.80 -18.27 6.42
CA SER A 140 74.12 -19.06 5.21
C SER A 140 74.31 -20.54 5.54
N GLY A 141 73.74 -21.43 4.72
CA GLY A 141 73.86 -22.87 4.91
C GLY A 141 73.09 -23.46 6.07
N ALA A 142 72.24 -22.69 6.73
CA ALA A 142 71.39 -23.24 7.80
C ALA A 142 70.50 -24.37 7.29
N THR A 143 70.33 -25.39 8.11
CA THR A 143 69.38 -26.51 7.92
C THR A 143 68.23 -26.36 8.87
N PHE A 144 67.08 -26.90 8.50
CA PHE A 144 65.83 -26.73 9.26
C PHE A 144 65.21 -28.08 9.60
N ALA A 145 64.73 -28.20 10.82
CA ALA A 145 63.90 -29.30 11.24
C ALA A 145 62.65 -28.75 11.89
N TRP A 146 61.50 -29.39 11.69
CA TRP A 146 60.26 -28.97 12.29
C TRP A 146 59.41 -30.15 12.74
N THR A 147 58.55 -29.91 13.72
CA THR A 147 57.57 -30.86 14.22
C THR A 147 56.23 -30.18 14.42
N ALA A 148 55.15 -30.92 14.33
CA ALA A 148 53.81 -30.43 14.66
C ALA A 148 53.05 -31.53 15.45
N VAL A 149 52.11 -31.09 16.24
CA VAL A 149 51.16 -31.99 16.90
C VAL A 149 49.82 -31.86 16.15
N GLN A 150 49.27 -33.02 15.74
CA GLN A 150 47.93 -33.02 15.12
C GLN A 150 46.86 -32.71 16.17
N PRO A 151 46.13 -31.60 16.09
CA PRO A 151 45.04 -31.33 17.03
C PRO A 151 43.88 -32.30 16.85
N ALA A 152 43.12 -32.53 17.89
CA ALA A 152 41.86 -33.28 17.81
C ALA A 152 40.89 -32.59 16.84
N GLY A 153 40.21 -33.31 15.99
CA GLY A 153 39.28 -32.77 15.00
C GLY A 153 39.92 -32.29 13.68
N ILE A 154 41.24 -32.41 13.53
CA ILE A 154 41.92 -32.21 12.29
C ILE A 154 42.50 -33.51 11.75
N THR A 155 42.43 -33.72 10.47
CA THR A 155 43.10 -34.84 9.76
C THR A 155 43.97 -34.34 8.63
N GLY A 156 44.93 -35.15 8.18
CA GLY A 156 45.83 -34.81 7.07
C GLY A 156 47.10 -34.05 7.47
N VAL A 157 47.39 -33.92 8.78
CA VAL A 157 48.59 -33.21 9.27
C VAL A 157 49.84 -34.11 9.08
N ILE A 158 50.86 -33.56 8.41
CA ILE A 158 52.22 -34.10 8.43
C ILE A 158 52.88 -33.55 9.68
N THR A 159 53.41 -34.44 10.55
CA THR A 159 53.81 -34.07 11.90
C THR A 159 55.30 -33.78 12.06
N SER A 160 56.14 -34.03 11.05
CA SER A 160 57.57 -33.69 11.10
C SER A 160 58.18 -33.62 9.68
N GLY A 161 59.28 -32.91 9.55
CA GLY A 161 60.02 -32.80 8.29
C GLY A 161 61.23 -31.89 8.39
N THR A 162 61.87 -31.66 7.26
CA THR A 162 63.06 -30.81 7.13
C THR A 162 62.91 -29.82 5.97
N ASN A 163 63.51 -28.64 6.09
CA ASN A 163 63.66 -27.58 5.07
C ASN A 163 62.38 -26.97 4.52
N THR A 164 61.33 -27.71 4.34
CA THR A 164 60.03 -27.21 3.88
C THR A 164 58.90 -27.88 4.64
N ILE A 165 57.80 -27.15 4.89
CA ILE A 165 56.53 -27.77 5.32
C ILE A 165 55.75 -28.01 4.03
N PRO A 166 55.52 -29.26 3.61
CA PRO A 166 54.85 -29.57 2.36
C PRO A 166 53.39 -29.12 2.35
N ALA A 167 52.87 -28.91 1.15
CA ALA A 167 51.45 -28.70 0.95
C ALA A 167 50.66 -29.91 1.47
N GLN A 168 49.58 -29.67 2.19
CA GLN A 168 48.78 -30.68 2.89
C GLN A 168 47.31 -30.41 2.70
N THR A 169 46.51 -31.42 2.40
CA THR A 169 45.05 -31.32 2.42
C THR A 169 44.57 -31.55 3.86
N LEU A 170 44.06 -30.48 4.49
CA LEU A 170 43.69 -30.49 5.90
C LEU A 170 42.18 -30.46 6.04
N VAL A 171 41.64 -31.41 6.80
CA VAL A 171 40.20 -31.50 7.03
C VAL A 171 39.90 -31.23 8.52
N ASN A 172 39.11 -30.21 8.76
CA ASN A 172 38.55 -29.90 10.07
C ASN A 172 37.15 -30.52 10.17
N THR A 173 36.98 -31.47 11.06
CA THR A 173 35.73 -32.19 11.30
C THR A 173 34.85 -31.55 12.37
N THR A 174 35.28 -30.42 12.94
CA THR A 174 34.54 -29.66 13.94
C THR A 174 33.83 -28.44 13.31
N ASN A 175 33.09 -27.70 14.10
CA ASN A 175 32.42 -26.47 13.68
C ASN A 175 33.12 -25.18 14.17
N THR A 176 34.37 -25.31 14.65
CA THR A 176 35.22 -24.16 15.05
C THR A 176 36.55 -24.18 14.34
N PRO A 177 37.18 -23.04 14.04
CA PRO A 177 38.51 -23.02 13.46
C PRO A 177 39.53 -23.68 14.38
N ILE A 178 40.41 -24.51 13.83
CA ILE A 178 41.48 -25.17 14.57
C ILE A 178 42.81 -24.74 13.98
N THR A 179 43.78 -24.38 14.85
CA THR A 179 45.11 -23.95 14.45
C THR A 179 46.13 -25.08 14.71
N ILE A 180 46.88 -25.46 13.70
CA ILE A 180 48.00 -26.35 13.77
C ILE A 180 49.25 -25.48 13.93
N THR A 181 50.13 -25.81 14.89
CA THR A 181 51.40 -25.12 15.10
C THR A 181 52.55 -26.02 14.71
N TYR A 182 53.39 -25.55 13.83
CA TYR A 182 54.64 -26.17 13.37
C TYR A 182 55.77 -25.47 14.09
N ALA A 183 56.49 -26.19 15.00
CA ALA A 183 57.65 -25.70 15.72
C ALA A 183 58.89 -25.99 14.91
N ALA A 184 59.55 -24.99 14.39
CA ALA A 184 60.74 -25.11 13.55
C ALA A 184 62.01 -24.57 14.24
N VAL A 185 63.09 -25.28 14.05
CA VAL A 185 64.40 -24.90 14.53
C VAL A 185 65.38 -24.88 13.34
N ALA A 186 66.16 -23.84 13.24
CA ALA A 186 67.30 -23.79 12.32
C ALA A 186 68.59 -24.18 13.06
N SER A 187 69.49 -24.85 12.39
CA SER A 187 70.83 -25.21 12.90
C SER A 187 71.89 -24.83 11.87
N THR A 188 73.08 -24.44 12.33
CA THR A 188 74.24 -24.30 11.43
C THR A 188 74.61 -25.64 10.88
N ASN A 189 75.09 -25.67 9.61
CA ASN A 189 75.48 -26.90 8.96
C ASN A 189 77.04 -27.10 9.07
N ASP A 190 77.54 -27.03 10.31
CA ASP A 190 78.92 -27.24 10.67
C ASP A 190 79.07 -28.26 11.80
N ALA A 191 80.29 -28.59 12.19
CA ALA A 191 80.53 -29.56 13.26
C ALA A 191 79.98 -29.17 14.64
N SER A 192 79.68 -27.90 14.87
CA SER A 192 79.12 -27.43 16.16
C SER A 192 77.60 -27.50 16.17
N ALA A 193 76.96 -27.59 15.01
CA ALA A 193 75.51 -27.70 14.85
C ALA A 193 74.70 -26.72 15.77
N CYS A 194 75.07 -25.44 15.76
CA CYS A 194 74.46 -24.42 16.61
C CYS A 194 72.97 -24.28 16.27
N ALA A 195 72.11 -24.70 17.20
CA ALA A 195 70.67 -24.56 17.06
C ALA A 195 70.21 -23.16 17.49
N GLY A 196 69.31 -22.59 16.71
CA GLY A 196 68.61 -21.37 17.03
C GLY A 196 67.42 -21.61 17.98
N SER A 197 66.67 -20.53 18.25
CA SER A 197 65.40 -20.62 18.99
C SER A 197 64.32 -21.33 18.16
N ILE A 198 63.34 -21.85 18.86
CA ILE A 198 62.11 -22.38 18.22
C ILE A 198 61.30 -21.20 17.67
N PHE A 199 60.90 -21.32 16.40
CA PHE A 199 60.00 -20.41 15.73
C PHE A 199 58.76 -21.20 15.32
N ASN A 200 57.57 -20.60 15.59
CA ASN A 200 56.30 -21.25 15.33
C ASN A 200 55.70 -20.70 14.05
N TYR A 201 55.27 -21.61 13.18
CA TYR A 201 54.47 -21.37 12.01
C TYR A 201 53.06 -21.94 12.26
N THR A 202 52.00 -21.21 11.80
CA THR A 202 50.65 -21.66 12.05
C THR A 202 49.84 -21.82 10.76
N ILE A 203 49.01 -22.86 10.72
CA ILE A 203 47.96 -23.04 9.73
C ILE A 203 46.64 -23.14 10.47
N THR A 204 45.74 -22.16 10.27
CA THR A 204 44.40 -22.19 10.78
C THR A 204 43.45 -22.81 9.75
N VAL A 205 42.77 -23.89 10.10
CA VAL A 205 41.81 -24.59 9.26
C VAL A 205 40.40 -24.22 9.67
N THR A 206 39.79 -23.38 8.86
CA THR A 206 38.39 -22.92 9.04
C THR A 206 37.43 -24.02 8.54
N PRO A 207 36.44 -24.45 9.33
CA PRO A 207 35.46 -25.42 8.88
C PRO A 207 34.58 -24.84 7.76
N ARG A 208 34.08 -25.68 6.86
CA ARG A 208 33.06 -25.35 5.88
C ARG A 208 31.69 -25.69 6.47
N PRO A 209 30.71 -24.76 6.43
CA PRO A 209 29.33 -25.11 6.81
C PRO A 209 28.82 -26.24 5.91
N SER A 210 28.17 -27.24 6.51
CA SER A 210 27.54 -28.34 5.78
C SER A 210 26.07 -28.40 6.17
N ILE A 211 25.17 -28.19 5.20
CA ILE A 211 23.74 -28.23 5.37
C ILE A 211 23.18 -29.19 4.32
N THR A 212 22.62 -30.30 4.79
CA THR A 212 22.03 -31.34 3.92
C THR A 212 20.50 -31.36 3.97
N GLU A 213 19.89 -30.63 4.91
CA GLU A 213 18.44 -30.42 4.96
C GLU A 213 17.96 -29.49 3.86
N SER A 214 16.78 -29.78 3.33
CA SER A 214 15.99 -28.83 2.56
C SER A 214 14.96 -28.16 3.48
N PHE A 215 14.81 -26.87 3.36
CA PHE A 215 13.87 -26.10 4.17
C PHE A 215 12.66 -25.73 3.34
N ALA A 216 11.48 -25.81 3.96
CA ALA A 216 10.23 -25.38 3.35
C ALA A 216 9.44 -24.56 4.35
N ASP A 217 8.78 -23.52 3.86
CA ASP A 217 7.85 -22.69 4.65
C ASP A 217 6.68 -22.26 3.77
N ALA A 218 5.59 -21.80 4.40
CA ALA A 218 4.41 -21.34 3.71
C ALA A 218 3.95 -20.00 4.29
N ILE A 219 3.82 -19.01 3.44
CA ILE A 219 3.41 -17.66 3.83
C ILE A 219 2.22 -17.21 2.98
N CYS A 220 1.48 -16.24 3.47
CA CYS A 220 0.52 -15.50 2.65
C CYS A 220 1.23 -14.49 1.76
N SER A 221 0.65 -14.20 0.60
CA SER A 221 1.11 -13.13 -0.30
C SER A 221 1.28 -11.81 0.44
N GLY A 222 2.43 -11.18 0.31
CA GLY A 222 2.86 -10.00 1.06
C GLY A 222 3.39 -10.30 2.47
N GLY A 223 3.43 -11.56 2.87
CA GLY A 223 4.04 -12.00 4.12
C GLY A 223 5.56 -12.09 4.04
N THR A 224 6.20 -12.20 5.19
CA THR A 224 7.63 -12.40 5.34
C THR A 224 7.90 -13.81 5.81
N PHE A 225 8.98 -14.40 5.32
CA PHE A 225 9.53 -15.63 5.85
C PHE A 225 10.91 -15.36 6.45
N SER A 226 11.34 -16.20 7.39
CA SER A 226 12.65 -16.11 8.01
C SER A 226 13.12 -17.51 8.42
N ILE A 227 14.15 -18.01 7.78
CA ILE A 227 14.73 -19.32 8.02
C ILE A 227 16.16 -19.16 8.50
N THR A 228 16.45 -19.72 9.65
CA THR A 228 17.79 -19.78 10.23
C THR A 228 18.15 -21.25 10.45
N PRO A 229 18.97 -21.84 9.56
CA PRO A 229 19.41 -23.21 9.77
C PRO A 229 20.17 -23.36 11.09
N THR A 230 19.94 -24.44 11.81
CA THR A 230 20.56 -24.75 13.10
C THR A 230 21.38 -26.03 13.03
N ASN A 231 22.36 -26.15 13.93
CA ASN A 231 23.15 -27.38 14.08
C ASN A 231 22.23 -28.55 14.40
N SER A 232 22.42 -29.64 13.70
CA SER A 232 21.70 -30.91 13.88
C SER A 232 22.59 -32.08 13.50
N LEU A 233 22.07 -33.27 13.49
CA LEU A 233 22.79 -34.47 12.98
C LEU A 233 23.02 -34.38 11.46
N LEU A 234 22.22 -33.56 10.74
CA LEU A 234 22.29 -33.39 9.30
C LEU A 234 23.02 -32.10 8.90
N ASN A 235 23.23 -31.18 9.84
CA ASN A 235 23.81 -29.88 9.58
C ASN A 235 24.96 -29.61 10.55
N SER A 236 26.13 -29.27 10.01
CA SER A 236 27.29 -28.77 10.76
C SER A 236 27.46 -27.28 10.43
N ILE A 237 27.01 -26.42 11.34
CA ILE A 237 26.94 -24.98 11.12
C ILE A 237 27.81 -24.27 12.16
N PRO A 238 28.98 -23.74 11.77
CA PRO A 238 29.80 -22.88 12.63
C PRO A 238 29.00 -21.66 13.13
N THR A 239 29.28 -21.23 14.34
CA THR A 239 28.69 -19.99 14.89
C THR A 239 29.00 -18.79 13.98
N VAL A 240 28.00 -17.92 13.72
CA VAL A 240 28.13 -16.76 12.81
C VAL A 240 28.27 -17.15 11.33
N THR A 241 27.79 -18.33 10.94
CA THR A 241 27.66 -18.66 9.51
C THR A 241 26.73 -17.65 8.84
N THR A 242 27.15 -17.17 7.68
CA THR A 242 26.35 -16.28 6.82
C THR A 242 25.86 -17.03 5.60
N TYR A 243 24.77 -16.50 5.02
CA TYR A 243 24.08 -17.09 3.89
C TYR A 243 24.02 -16.09 2.75
N SER A 244 24.31 -16.57 1.54
CA SER A 244 24.19 -15.76 0.33
C SER A 244 23.37 -16.52 -0.70
N TRP A 245 22.52 -15.81 -1.44
CA TRP A 245 21.68 -16.38 -2.50
C TRP A 245 21.43 -15.39 -3.63
N SER A 246 21.21 -15.90 -4.81
CA SER A 246 20.74 -15.15 -5.98
C SER A 246 19.23 -14.93 -5.91
N LEU A 247 18.68 -14.23 -6.91
CA LEU A 247 17.23 -14.17 -7.07
C LEU A 247 16.65 -15.59 -7.10
N PRO A 248 15.53 -15.83 -6.37
CA PRO A 248 14.90 -17.15 -6.37
C PRO A 248 14.31 -17.51 -7.73
N SER A 249 14.27 -18.80 -8.03
CA SER A 249 13.44 -19.33 -9.10
C SER A 249 11.98 -19.31 -8.64
N VAL A 250 11.09 -18.68 -9.42
CA VAL A 250 9.69 -18.48 -9.01
C VAL A 250 8.71 -19.05 -10.03
N THR A 251 7.56 -19.51 -9.53
CA THR A 251 6.39 -19.82 -10.36
C THR A 251 5.38 -18.67 -10.31
N GLY A 252 4.45 -18.60 -11.26
CA GLY A 252 3.33 -17.67 -11.27
C GLY A 252 3.66 -16.18 -11.20
N GLY A 253 4.91 -15.78 -11.48
CA GLY A 253 5.31 -14.38 -11.46
C GLY A 253 5.40 -13.76 -10.06
N ILE A 254 5.73 -14.56 -9.03
CA ILE A 254 6.02 -14.04 -7.68
C ILE A 254 7.02 -12.88 -7.78
N THR A 255 6.76 -11.83 -7.03
CA THR A 255 7.64 -10.66 -6.89
C THR A 255 8.12 -10.48 -5.46
N GLY A 256 9.06 -9.57 -5.24
CA GLY A 256 9.61 -9.25 -3.91
C GLY A 256 10.82 -10.08 -3.50
N GLY A 257 11.13 -11.19 -4.20
CA GLY A 257 12.35 -11.95 -3.95
C GLY A 257 13.59 -11.10 -4.28
N ALA A 258 14.52 -11.02 -3.34
CA ALA A 258 15.76 -10.26 -3.48
C ALA A 258 16.98 -11.17 -3.30
N ILE A 259 18.13 -10.72 -3.81
CA ILE A 259 19.42 -11.35 -3.52
C ILE A 259 19.78 -11.11 -2.05
N GLY A 260 20.41 -12.08 -1.43
CA GLY A 260 21.03 -11.94 -0.11
C GLY A 260 22.52 -12.12 -0.17
N VAL A 261 23.28 -11.28 0.52
CA VAL A 261 24.73 -11.37 0.61
C VAL A 261 25.12 -11.30 2.08
N ASN A 262 25.80 -12.36 2.55
CA ASN A 262 26.32 -12.47 3.92
C ASN A 262 25.26 -12.20 5.01
N GLN A 263 24.05 -12.68 4.80
CA GLN A 263 22.95 -12.55 5.76
C GLN A 263 23.06 -13.60 6.87
N THR A 264 22.59 -13.30 8.06
CA THR A 264 22.54 -14.26 9.18
C THR A 264 21.29 -15.12 9.15
N THR A 265 20.26 -14.72 8.41
CA THR A 265 18.99 -15.41 8.20
C THR A 265 18.62 -15.36 6.72
N ILE A 266 17.92 -16.38 6.25
CA ILE A 266 17.39 -16.43 4.88
C ILE A 266 15.95 -15.94 4.98
N GLY A 267 15.67 -14.76 4.47
CA GLY A 267 14.36 -14.15 4.62
C GLY A 267 14.03 -13.17 3.52
N GLY A 268 12.76 -12.78 3.49
CA GLY A 268 12.27 -11.83 2.52
C GLY A 268 10.75 -11.72 2.55
N THR A 269 10.23 -10.78 1.77
CA THR A 269 8.79 -10.61 1.54
C THR A 269 8.47 -11.04 0.13
N LEU A 270 7.45 -11.88 -0.05
CA LEU A 270 7.05 -12.40 -1.35
C LEU A 270 5.59 -12.06 -1.64
N VAL A 271 5.32 -11.63 -2.86
CA VAL A 271 3.97 -11.30 -3.34
C VAL A 271 3.59 -12.24 -4.48
N ASN A 272 2.53 -12.98 -4.28
CA ASN A 272 1.90 -13.83 -5.30
C ASN A 272 0.79 -13.04 -5.99
N PRO A 273 0.91 -12.70 -7.27
CA PRO A 273 -0.10 -11.95 -8.01
C PRO A 273 -1.23 -12.84 -8.57
N THR A 274 -1.19 -14.14 -8.32
CA THR A 274 -2.15 -15.11 -8.88
C THR A 274 -3.20 -15.53 -7.84
N ASN A 275 -4.19 -16.28 -8.27
CA ASN A 275 -5.22 -16.85 -7.39
C ASN A 275 -4.93 -18.30 -6.95
N THR A 276 -3.74 -18.82 -7.23
CA THR A 276 -3.30 -20.17 -6.86
C THR A 276 -1.99 -20.10 -6.07
N VAL A 277 -1.70 -21.14 -5.28
CA VAL A 277 -0.42 -21.25 -4.57
C VAL A 277 0.73 -21.28 -5.56
N GLN A 278 1.75 -20.49 -5.30
CA GLN A 278 2.98 -20.41 -6.09
C GLN A 278 4.19 -20.64 -5.20
N THR A 279 5.33 -20.96 -5.80
CA THR A 279 6.55 -21.28 -5.07
C THR A 279 7.71 -20.36 -5.47
N ALA A 280 8.53 -20.03 -4.47
CA ALA A 280 9.84 -19.41 -4.68
C ALA A 280 10.93 -20.33 -4.10
N THR A 281 11.87 -20.72 -4.94
CA THR A 281 12.97 -21.62 -4.57
C THR A 281 14.28 -20.83 -4.55
N TYR A 282 14.90 -20.76 -3.37
CA TYR A 282 16.19 -20.14 -3.15
C TYR A 282 17.27 -21.21 -3.15
N THR A 283 18.35 -21.00 -3.92
CA THR A 283 19.59 -21.77 -3.82
C THR A 283 20.56 -20.97 -2.97
N VAL A 284 20.86 -21.47 -1.80
CA VAL A 284 21.59 -20.75 -0.74
C VAL A 284 22.96 -21.34 -0.55
N THR A 285 23.98 -20.47 -0.49
CA THR A 285 25.37 -20.83 -0.19
C THR A 285 25.68 -20.37 1.24
N PRO A 286 25.96 -21.30 2.17
CA PRO A 286 26.42 -20.94 3.51
C PRO A 286 27.92 -20.61 3.46
N SER A 287 28.39 -19.67 4.25
CA SER A 287 29.80 -19.30 4.37
C SER A 287 30.17 -18.95 5.80
N PHE A 288 31.36 -19.38 6.20
CA PHE A 288 31.92 -19.06 7.50
C PHE A 288 33.38 -18.62 7.34
N ASN A 289 33.71 -17.39 7.77
CA ASN A 289 35.06 -16.81 7.66
C ASN A 289 35.67 -16.96 6.26
N GLY A 290 34.86 -16.72 5.20
CA GLY A 290 35.29 -16.85 3.80
C GLY A 290 35.28 -18.29 3.25
N CYS A 291 34.98 -19.29 4.07
CA CYS A 291 34.85 -20.68 3.64
C CYS A 291 33.42 -21.04 3.28
N SER A 292 33.14 -21.18 2.00
CA SER A 292 31.81 -21.55 1.51
C SER A 292 31.58 -23.05 1.61
N GLY A 293 30.39 -23.43 2.11
CA GLY A 293 29.90 -24.80 2.07
C GLY A 293 29.15 -25.13 0.77
N SER A 294 28.60 -26.34 0.70
CA SER A 294 27.74 -26.77 -0.40
C SER A 294 26.43 -26.01 -0.38
N THR A 295 25.85 -25.74 -1.55
CA THR A 295 24.53 -25.11 -1.65
C THR A 295 23.42 -26.03 -1.17
N PHE A 296 22.38 -25.43 -0.59
CA PHE A 296 21.14 -26.10 -0.22
C PHE A 296 19.94 -25.30 -0.70
N THR A 297 18.74 -25.87 -0.64
CA THR A 297 17.53 -25.23 -1.14
C THR A 297 16.58 -24.84 -0.01
N VAL A 298 15.93 -23.68 -0.21
CA VAL A 298 14.83 -23.20 0.61
C VAL A 298 13.65 -22.95 -0.32
N VAL A 299 12.52 -23.63 -0.06
CA VAL A 299 11.29 -23.54 -0.87
C VAL A 299 10.22 -22.85 -0.07
N ILE A 300 9.75 -21.72 -0.56
CA ILE A 300 8.67 -20.96 0.08
C ILE A 300 7.42 -21.09 -0.76
N SER A 301 6.37 -21.68 -0.18
CA SER A 301 5.01 -21.68 -0.74
C SER A 301 4.33 -20.37 -0.41
N VAL A 302 3.92 -19.62 -1.43
CA VAL A 302 3.24 -18.33 -1.26
C VAL A 302 1.76 -18.50 -1.58
N ASN A 303 0.96 -18.62 -0.54
CA ASN A 303 -0.48 -18.74 -0.63
C ASN A 303 -1.10 -17.44 -1.17
N PRO A 304 -2.08 -17.51 -2.07
CA PRO A 304 -2.71 -16.33 -2.62
C PRO A 304 -3.51 -15.58 -1.55
N LYS A 305 -3.45 -14.27 -1.60
CA LYS A 305 -4.22 -13.38 -0.74
C LYS A 305 -5.34 -12.75 -1.55
N PRO A 306 -6.61 -12.88 -1.15
CA PRO A 306 -7.71 -12.26 -1.87
C PRO A 306 -7.53 -10.74 -1.97
N ALA A 307 -7.75 -10.20 -3.17
CA ALA A 307 -7.77 -8.77 -3.45
C ALA A 307 -8.96 -8.49 -4.37
N ILE A 308 -9.95 -7.78 -3.86
CA ILE A 308 -11.23 -7.58 -4.53
C ILE A 308 -11.51 -6.09 -4.56
N ALA A 309 -11.88 -5.57 -5.72
CA ALA A 309 -12.30 -4.19 -5.89
C ALA A 309 -13.65 -3.94 -5.21
N ASN A 310 -13.91 -2.70 -4.82
CA ASN A 310 -15.20 -2.28 -4.30
C ASN A 310 -16.31 -2.52 -5.33
N VAL A 311 -17.46 -2.96 -4.85
CA VAL A 311 -18.59 -3.32 -5.67
C VAL A 311 -19.76 -2.39 -5.38
N THR A 312 -20.38 -1.88 -6.44
CA THR A 312 -21.67 -1.19 -6.35
C THR A 312 -22.63 -1.92 -7.27
N PRO A 313 -23.43 -2.86 -6.76
CA PRO A 313 -24.42 -3.56 -7.56
C PRO A 313 -25.48 -2.57 -8.07
N ALA A 314 -26.27 -2.98 -9.06
CA ALA A 314 -27.42 -2.21 -9.47
C ALA A 314 -28.34 -1.94 -8.28
N ALA A 315 -28.99 -0.77 -8.27
CA ALA A 315 -29.93 -0.43 -7.22
C ALA A 315 -31.06 -1.48 -7.15
N ILE A 316 -31.42 -1.85 -5.95
CA ILE A 316 -32.50 -2.80 -5.70
C ILE A 316 -33.74 -2.09 -5.19
N CYS A 317 -34.90 -2.70 -5.38
CA CYS A 317 -36.14 -2.24 -4.77
C CYS A 317 -36.21 -2.68 -3.30
N SER A 318 -36.86 -1.87 -2.49
CA SER A 318 -37.25 -2.26 -1.14
C SER A 318 -37.93 -3.64 -1.16
N GLU A 319 -37.62 -4.48 -0.17
CA GLU A 319 -38.10 -5.87 -0.04
C GLU A 319 -37.54 -6.84 -1.07
N THR A 320 -36.46 -6.48 -1.76
CA THR A 320 -35.75 -7.41 -2.65
C THR A 320 -34.36 -7.72 -2.14
N ALA A 321 -33.80 -8.87 -2.56
CA ALA A 321 -32.46 -9.28 -2.20
C ALA A 321 -31.43 -8.72 -3.20
N PHE A 322 -30.27 -8.27 -2.69
CA PHE A 322 -29.06 -8.17 -3.49
C PHE A 322 -28.23 -9.45 -3.34
N SER A 323 -27.38 -9.72 -4.30
CA SER A 323 -26.46 -10.86 -4.27
C SER A 323 -25.16 -10.47 -4.97
N VAL A 324 -24.03 -10.66 -4.27
CA VAL A 324 -22.68 -10.41 -4.79
C VAL A 324 -21.83 -11.64 -4.52
N THR A 325 -21.31 -12.23 -5.58
CA THR A 325 -20.33 -13.34 -5.55
C THR A 325 -19.11 -12.86 -6.32
N PRO A 326 -18.06 -12.40 -5.61
CA PRO A 326 -16.84 -11.97 -6.28
C PRO A 326 -16.21 -13.12 -7.07
N THR A 327 -15.73 -12.84 -8.27
CA THR A 327 -15.08 -13.80 -9.16
C THR A 327 -13.65 -13.36 -9.47
N ASN A 328 -12.81 -14.34 -9.75
CA ASN A 328 -11.43 -14.07 -10.18
C ASN A 328 -11.40 -13.44 -11.56
N GLY A 329 -10.47 -12.52 -11.78
CA GLY A 329 -10.33 -11.77 -13.05
C GLY A 329 -10.83 -10.33 -12.94
N SER A 330 -10.74 -9.58 -14.02
CA SER A 330 -11.10 -8.15 -14.07
C SER A 330 -10.45 -7.31 -12.97
N GLY A 331 -9.19 -7.63 -12.61
CA GLY A 331 -8.44 -6.95 -11.54
C GLY A 331 -8.64 -7.55 -10.14
N ASN A 332 -9.52 -8.52 -9.99
CA ASN A 332 -9.70 -9.24 -8.73
C ASN A 332 -8.81 -10.49 -8.66
N ILE A 333 -8.31 -10.77 -7.47
CA ILE A 333 -7.69 -12.04 -7.10
C ILE A 333 -8.65 -12.72 -6.12
N VAL A 334 -9.29 -13.79 -6.58
CA VAL A 334 -10.22 -14.58 -5.77
C VAL A 334 -9.77 -16.04 -5.80
N PRO A 335 -8.98 -16.48 -4.81
CA PRO A 335 -8.59 -17.89 -4.68
C PRO A 335 -9.80 -18.81 -4.55
N THR A 336 -9.65 -20.05 -5.00
CA THR A 336 -10.70 -21.08 -4.86
C THR A 336 -11.05 -21.29 -3.38
N GLY A 337 -12.35 -21.37 -3.09
CA GLY A 337 -12.84 -21.54 -1.71
C GLY A 337 -12.77 -20.27 -0.85
N THR A 338 -12.56 -19.09 -1.45
CA THR A 338 -12.62 -17.82 -0.70
C THR A 338 -13.96 -17.65 -0.02
N THR A 339 -13.92 -17.28 1.25
CA THR A 339 -15.09 -17.02 2.09
C THR A 339 -15.07 -15.58 2.58
N TYR A 340 -16.24 -15.09 3.01
CA TYR A 340 -16.47 -13.71 3.34
C TYR A 340 -17.11 -13.55 4.71
N THR A 341 -16.61 -12.61 5.48
CA THR A 341 -17.28 -12.03 6.66
C THR A 341 -17.48 -10.55 6.43
N TRP A 342 -18.46 -9.92 7.10
CA TRP A 342 -18.70 -8.50 6.89
C TRP A 342 -19.31 -7.80 8.10
N THR A 343 -19.05 -6.51 8.16
CA THR A 343 -19.77 -5.55 8.99
C THR A 343 -20.62 -4.65 8.10
N ILE A 344 -21.58 -3.95 8.69
CA ILE A 344 -22.45 -3.02 7.99
C ILE A 344 -22.31 -1.61 8.55
N SER A 345 -22.53 -0.60 7.69
CA SER A 345 -22.72 0.78 8.14
C SER A 345 -24.08 0.92 8.84
N THR A 346 -24.22 1.90 9.71
CA THR A 346 -25.51 2.24 10.32
C THR A 346 -26.36 3.05 9.34
N ASN A 347 -27.61 2.63 9.11
CA ASN A 347 -28.63 3.41 8.42
C ASN A 347 -30.00 3.10 9.04
N ALA A 348 -30.57 4.05 9.77
CA ALA A 348 -31.83 3.88 10.48
C ALA A 348 -33.04 3.62 9.53
N ASN A 349 -32.91 3.98 8.26
CA ASN A 349 -33.95 3.81 7.24
C ASN A 349 -33.84 2.49 6.48
N ILE A 350 -32.84 1.65 6.77
CA ILE A 350 -32.67 0.33 6.17
C ILE A 350 -32.83 -0.73 7.24
N THR A 351 -33.73 -1.69 6.98
CA THR A 351 -33.88 -2.90 7.79
C THR A 351 -33.56 -4.14 6.96
N GLY A 352 -33.33 -5.28 7.64
CA GLY A 352 -32.93 -6.53 6.98
C GLY A 352 -31.43 -6.68 6.76
N ALA A 353 -30.63 -5.62 6.98
CA ALA A 353 -29.17 -5.71 6.94
C ALA A 353 -28.62 -6.22 8.28
N SER A 354 -27.68 -7.17 8.21
CA SER A 354 -26.98 -7.69 9.38
C SER A 354 -25.54 -7.98 9.06
N ALA A 355 -24.64 -7.81 10.03
CA ALA A 355 -23.27 -8.28 9.95
C ALA A 355 -23.23 -9.82 9.94
N SER A 356 -22.17 -10.40 9.38
CA SER A 356 -21.93 -11.83 9.44
C SER A 356 -20.49 -12.13 9.85
N THR A 357 -20.34 -12.95 10.88
CA THR A 357 -19.08 -13.55 11.31
C THR A 357 -19.03 -15.04 11.00
N ALA A 358 -20.07 -15.59 10.36
CA ALA A 358 -20.13 -16.99 9.99
C ALA A 358 -19.05 -17.32 8.96
N THR A 359 -18.36 -18.43 9.15
CA THR A 359 -17.35 -18.95 8.23
C THR A 359 -18.00 -19.74 7.10
N GLY A 360 -17.32 -19.85 5.96
CA GLY A 360 -17.79 -20.68 4.83
C GLY A 360 -18.79 -20.00 3.90
N ILE A 361 -19.07 -18.70 4.07
CA ILE A 361 -19.96 -17.96 3.18
C ILE A 361 -19.21 -17.53 1.93
N SER A 362 -19.66 -17.97 0.76
CA SER A 362 -19.07 -17.64 -0.55
C SER A 362 -19.83 -16.57 -1.34
N THR A 363 -21.03 -16.20 -0.90
CA THR A 363 -21.90 -15.20 -1.54
C THR A 363 -22.46 -14.26 -0.49
N ILE A 364 -22.37 -12.95 -0.73
CA ILE A 364 -22.94 -11.92 0.14
C ILE A 364 -24.32 -11.56 -0.38
N SER A 365 -25.38 -11.92 0.34
CA SER A 365 -26.76 -11.71 -0.08
C SER A 365 -27.66 -11.44 1.12
N GLN A 366 -28.49 -10.38 1.04
CA GLN A 366 -29.50 -10.08 2.04
C GLN A 366 -30.69 -9.37 1.40
N THR A 367 -31.90 -9.57 1.96
CA THR A 367 -33.11 -8.83 1.59
C THR A 367 -33.19 -7.55 2.40
N LEU A 368 -33.29 -6.41 1.73
CA LEU A 368 -33.26 -5.10 2.35
C LEU A 368 -34.58 -4.37 2.18
N THR A 369 -35.02 -3.70 3.23
CA THR A 369 -36.23 -2.87 3.22
C THR A 369 -35.85 -1.42 3.53
N ASN A 370 -36.21 -0.51 2.62
CA ASN A 370 -36.09 0.93 2.83
C ASN A 370 -37.41 1.47 3.39
N THR A 371 -37.36 2.00 4.61
CA THR A 371 -38.52 2.55 5.32
C THR A 371 -38.73 4.04 5.06
N SER A 372 -37.87 4.67 4.28
CA SER A 372 -37.96 6.10 3.93
C SER A 372 -38.58 6.31 2.56
N ASN A 373 -38.83 7.57 2.21
CA ASN A 373 -39.34 7.98 0.90
C ASN A 373 -38.25 8.43 -0.07
N SER A 374 -36.97 8.20 0.23
CA SER A 374 -35.85 8.51 -0.65
C SER A 374 -34.94 7.29 -0.80
N ALA A 375 -34.22 7.18 -1.91
CA ALA A 375 -33.23 6.14 -2.07
C ALA A 375 -32.21 6.22 -0.93
N GLN A 376 -31.92 5.10 -0.31
CA GLN A 376 -30.99 4.96 0.80
C GLN A 376 -29.84 4.06 0.41
N THR A 377 -28.69 4.28 1.03
CA THR A 377 -27.51 3.43 0.81
C THR A 377 -27.11 2.74 2.10
N ILE A 378 -26.63 1.50 1.94
CA ILE A 378 -25.98 0.78 3.01
C ILE A 378 -24.67 0.19 2.48
N THR A 379 -23.62 0.26 3.28
CA THR A 379 -22.30 -0.23 2.92
C THR A 379 -21.93 -1.43 3.79
N TYR A 380 -21.54 -2.50 3.14
CA TYR A 380 -20.96 -3.69 3.73
C TYR A 380 -19.45 -3.57 3.61
N THR A 381 -18.73 -3.63 4.73
CA THR A 381 -17.27 -3.78 4.74
C THR A 381 -16.94 -5.25 4.85
N VAL A 382 -16.47 -5.83 3.77
CA VAL A 382 -16.29 -7.27 3.60
C VAL A 382 -14.83 -7.63 3.75
N THR A 383 -14.56 -8.65 4.57
CA THR A 383 -13.24 -9.25 4.74
C THR A 383 -13.21 -10.60 4.04
N PRO A 384 -12.45 -10.77 2.95
CA PRO A 384 -12.28 -12.04 2.28
C PRO A 384 -11.17 -12.87 2.95
N THR A 385 -11.33 -14.17 3.02
CA THR A 385 -10.31 -15.11 3.49
C THR A 385 -10.17 -16.23 2.46
N SER A 386 -8.95 -16.53 2.01
CA SER A 386 -8.72 -17.61 1.04
C SER A 386 -9.09 -18.97 1.64
N GLY A 387 -9.54 -19.89 0.81
CA GLY A 387 -9.83 -21.26 1.21
C GLY A 387 -8.63 -22.20 1.22
N ASP A 388 -7.45 -21.70 0.85
CA ASP A 388 -6.22 -22.49 0.82
C ASP A 388 -5.69 -22.75 2.24
N THR A 389 -4.77 -23.69 2.36
CA THR A 389 -4.18 -24.12 3.64
C THR A 389 -3.63 -22.99 4.49
N GLY A 390 -3.36 -21.83 3.91
CA GLY A 390 -2.84 -20.66 4.63
C GLY A 390 -3.92 -19.75 5.23
N ASN A 391 -5.19 -19.90 4.87
CA ASN A 391 -6.30 -19.04 5.30
C ASN A 391 -5.93 -17.55 5.26
N CYS A 392 -5.39 -17.10 4.13
CA CYS A 392 -4.87 -15.74 3.97
C CYS A 392 -6.00 -14.71 3.97
N VAL A 393 -6.00 -13.84 4.97
CA VAL A 393 -6.97 -12.75 5.04
C VAL A 393 -6.59 -11.66 4.05
N GLY A 394 -7.52 -11.35 3.13
CA GLY A 394 -7.37 -10.31 2.12
C GLY A 394 -7.57 -8.90 2.68
N SER A 395 -7.35 -7.91 1.84
CA SER A 395 -7.75 -6.54 2.15
C SER A 395 -9.27 -6.43 2.14
N THR A 396 -9.83 -5.65 3.03
CA THR A 396 -11.27 -5.37 3.03
C THR A 396 -11.66 -4.62 1.78
N PHE A 397 -12.85 -4.92 1.26
CA PHE A 397 -13.50 -4.18 0.20
C PHE A 397 -14.92 -3.80 0.60
N THR A 398 -15.53 -2.88 -0.11
CA THR A 398 -16.88 -2.45 0.20
C THR A 398 -17.88 -2.90 -0.85
N ILE A 399 -19.09 -3.26 -0.38
CA ILE A 399 -20.27 -3.40 -1.22
C ILE A 399 -21.23 -2.30 -0.81
N THR A 400 -21.51 -1.36 -1.73
CA THR A 400 -22.44 -0.25 -1.49
C THR A 400 -23.74 -0.52 -2.23
N VAL A 401 -24.79 -0.84 -1.48
CA VAL A 401 -26.10 -1.18 -2.02
C VAL A 401 -27.04 0.02 -1.92
N VAL A 402 -27.60 0.43 -3.04
CA VAL A 402 -28.65 1.44 -3.11
C VAL A 402 -30.00 0.73 -3.07
N VAL A 403 -30.84 1.09 -2.10
CA VAL A 403 -32.19 0.54 -1.92
C VAL A 403 -33.21 1.63 -2.24
N THR A 404 -33.86 1.49 -3.39
CA THR A 404 -34.94 2.39 -3.82
C THR A 404 -36.22 2.05 -3.08
N PRO A 405 -36.90 3.01 -2.47
CA PRO A 405 -38.15 2.74 -1.78
C PRO A 405 -39.25 2.34 -2.79
N LYS A 406 -40.17 1.52 -2.34
CA LYS A 406 -41.34 1.09 -3.12
C LYS A 406 -42.49 2.08 -2.87
N PRO A 407 -43.02 2.76 -3.91
CA PRO A 407 -44.09 3.71 -3.71
C PRO A 407 -45.42 3.03 -3.34
N ALA A 408 -46.16 3.69 -2.47
CA ALA A 408 -47.53 3.29 -2.08
C ALA A 408 -48.41 4.55 -2.02
N VAL A 409 -49.45 4.61 -2.83
CA VAL A 409 -50.35 5.76 -2.95
C VAL A 409 -51.78 5.28 -2.73
N LEU A 410 -52.52 6.02 -1.90
CA LEU A 410 -53.92 5.76 -1.66
C LEU A 410 -54.76 6.23 -2.84
N SER A 411 -55.83 5.47 -3.13
CA SER A 411 -56.85 5.87 -4.13
C SER A 411 -57.53 7.18 -3.74
N THR A 412 -57.81 8.01 -4.73
CA THR A 412 -58.42 9.33 -4.54
C THR A 412 -59.50 9.63 -5.57
N SER A 413 -60.27 10.68 -5.33
CA SER A 413 -61.25 11.17 -6.28
C SER A 413 -61.18 12.68 -6.45
N GLN A 414 -61.55 13.16 -7.63
CA GLN A 414 -61.64 14.57 -7.96
C GLN A 414 -62.88 14.87 -8.79
N THR A 415 -63.46 16.04 -8.64
CA THR A 415 -64.58 16.52 -9.46
C THR A 415 -64.14 17.73 -10.26
N ILE A 416 -64.43 17.73 -11.56
CA ILE A 416 -64.08 18.80 -12.48
C ILE A 416 -65.25 19.14 -13.39
N CYS A 417 -65.15 20.25 -14.10
CA CYS A 417 -66.09 20.63 -15.15
C CYS A 417 -65.67 20.09 -16.50
N SER A 418 -66.61 19.76 -17.36
CA SER A 418 -66.35 19.39 -18.74
C SER A 418 -65.54 20.44 -19.47
N GLY A 419 -64.51 19.99 -20.18
CA GLY A 419 -63.52 20.85 -20.89
C GLY A 419 -62.41 21.41 -19.99
N THR A 420 -62.35 21.00 -18.71
CA THR A 420 -61.25 21.41 -17.82
C THR A 420 -60.30 20.25 -17.55
N ALA A 421 -59.06 20.61 -17.16
CA ALA A 421 -58.06 19.62 -16.78
C ALA A 421 -58.20 19.26 -15.28
N PHE A 422 -58.05 17.97 -14.98
CA PHE A 422 -57.77 17.56 -13.61
C PHE A 422 -56.24 17.43 -13.42
N SER A 423 -55.80 17.53 -12.18
CA SER A 423 -54.39 17.36 -11.86
C SER A 423 -54.30 16.75 -10.45
N VAL A 424 -53.61 15.58 -10.38
CA VAL A 424 -53.30 14.89 -9.14
C VAL A 424 -51.78 14.69 -9.09
N THR A 425 -51.16 15.24 -8.08
CA THR A 425 -49.75 15.07 -7.76
C THR A 425 -49.67 14.46 -6.38
N PRO A 426 -49.58 13.11 -6.26
CA PRO A 426 -49.50 12.48 -4.97
C PRO A 426 -48.28 12.98 -4.19
N ALA A 427 -48.44 13.32 -2.94
CA ALA A 427 -47.39 13.78 -2.04
C ALA A 427 -47.17 12.76 -0.93
N ASN A 428 -45.92 12.73 -0.42
CA ASN A 428 -45.57 11.88 0.70
C ASN A 428 -46.32 12.34 1.98
N GLY A 429 -46.73 11.40 2.80
CA GLY A 429 -47.51 11.66 4.02
C GLY A 429 -49.00 11.38 3.84
N SER A 430 -49.79 11.59 4.89
CA SER A 430 -51.22 11.28 4.91
C SER A 430 -51.54 9.85 4.46
N GLY A 431 -50.68 8.88 4.79
CA GLY A 431 -50.84 7.48 4.40
C GLY A 431 -50.23 7.12 3.06
N ASN A 432 -49.68 8.07 2.31
CA ASN A 432 -48.94 7.82 1.09
C ASN A 432 -47.45 7.69 1.35
N ILE A 433 -46.79 6.81 0.64
CA ILE A 433 -45.33 6.74 0.47
C ILE A 433 -45.04 7.14 -0.97
N VAL A 434 -44.53 8.35 -1.15
CA VAL A 434 -44.18 8.89 -2.45
C VAL A 434 -42.69 9.22 -2.44
N PRO A 435 -41.84 8.25 -2.85
CA PRO A 435 -40.40 8.45 -2.96
C PRO A 435 -40.05 9.60 -3.93
N THR A 436 -38.95 10.25 -3.69
CA THR A 436 -38.41 11.27 -4.58
C THR A 436 -38.20 10.68 -5.99
N GLY A 437 -38.68 11.39 -7.02
CA GLY A 437 -38.58 10.94 -8.41
C GLY A 437 -39.61 9.88 -8.81
N THR A 438 -40.67 9.66 -7.99
CA THR A 438 -41.78 8.78 -8.39
C THR A 438 -42.42 9.30 -9.66
N THR A 439 -42.66 8.41 -10.59
CA THR A 439 -43.39 8.64 -11.84
C THR A 439 -44.61 7.74 -11.90
N TYR A 440 -45.59 8.14 -12.71
CA TYR A 440 -46.87 7.51 -12.79
C TYR A 440 -47.16 7.08 -14.25
N THR A 441 -47.65 5.88 -14.42
CA THR A 441 -48.15 5.34 -15.71
C THR A 441 -49.53 4.81 -15.51
N TRP A 442 -50.37 4.81 -16.57
CA TRP A 442 -51.70 4.20 -16.56
C TRP A 442 -52.09 3.71 -17.93
N THR A 443 -52.93 2.69 -17.94
CA THR A 443 -53.58 2.19 -19.13
C THR A 443 -54.77 3.06 -19.51
N MET A 444 -55.44 2.76 -20.65
CA MET A 444 -56.64 3.48 -21.07
C MET A 444 -57.66 3.52 -19.92
N PRO A 445 -58.05 4.73 -19.44
CA PRO A 445 -59.05 4.83 -18.40
C PRO A 445 -60.44 4.46 -18.86
N VAL A 446 -61.30 4.04 -17.95
CA VAL A 446 -62.65 3.55 -18.22
C VAL A 446 -63.70 4.54 -17.76
N SER A 447 -64.60 4.96 -18.67
CA SER A 447 -65.70 5.85 -18.31
C SER A 447 -66.97 5.11 -17.88
N ASN A 448 -67.70 5.68 -16.96
CA ASN A 448 -69.03 5.22 -16.53
C ASN A 448 -70.01 6.41 -16.55
N PRO A 449 -71.03 6.41 -17.42
CA PRO A 449 -71.32 5.40 -18.48
C PRO A 449 -70.22 5.29 -19.54
N ILE A 450 -70.14 4.14 -20.17
CA ILE A 450 -69.13 3.88 -21.23
C ILE A 450 -69.28 4.89 -22.35
N GLY A 451 -68.20 5.53 -22.76
CA GLY A 451 -68.15 6.54 -23.83
C GLY A 451 -68.70 7.92 -23.44
N ALA A 452 -69.14 8.14 -22.18
CA ALA A 452 -69.64 9.42 -21.67
C ALA A 452 -68.58 10.50 -21.59
N ILE A 453 -67.29 10.11 -21.42
CA ILE A 453 -66.15 11.05 -21.28
C ILE A 453 -65.12 10.81 -22.39
N THR A 454 -64.69 11.89 -23.02
CA THR A 454 -63.60 11.93 -23.96
C THR A 454 -62.39 12.69 -23.42
N GLY A 455 -61.18 12.51 -24.05
CA GLY A 455 -59.96 13.17 -23.59
C GLY A 455 -59.13 12.32 -22.63
N GLY A 456 -59.66 11.22 -22.10
CA GLY A 456 -58.91 10.23 -21.32
C GLY A 456 -58.06 9.38 -22.22
N LEU A 457 -56.73 9.44 -22.08
CA LEU A 457 -55.76 8.63 -22.84
C LEU A 457 -54.90 7.84 -21.89
N ASN A 458 -54.32 6.74 -22.38
CA ASN A 458 -53.27 6.03 -21.65
C ASN A 458 -51.99 6.86 -21.55
N GLN A 459 -51.18 6.59 -20.53
CA GLN A 459 -49.87 7.19 -20.33
C GLN A 459 -48.89 6.05 -20.00
N LEU A 460 -48.10 5.63 -20.99
CA LEU A 460 -47.16 4.51 -20.85
C LEU A 460 -45.74 4.95 -20.50
N THR A 461 -45.47 6.24 -20.64
CA THR A 461 -44.21 6.84 -20.17
C THR A 461 -44.42 7.53 -18.82
N GLY A 462 -43.48 7.35 -17.91
CA GLY A 462 -43.62 7.88 -16.56
C GLY A 462 -43.68 9.43 -16.52
N VAL A 463 -44.70 9.96 -15.85
CA VAL A 463 -44.90 11.40 -15.61
C VAL A 463 -44.95 11.68 -14.11
N SER A 464 -44.62 12.91 -13.73
CA SER A 464 -44.66 13.33 -12.29
C SER A 464 -46.01 13.77 -11.83
N THR A 465 -46.94 14.07 -12.71
CA THR A 465 -48.30 14.57 -12.41
C THR A 465 -49.28 13.79 -13.29
N ILE A 466 -50.41 13.39 -12.66
CA ILE A 466 -51.47 12.67 -13.31
C ILE A 466 -52.54 13.67 -13.69
N GLY A 467 -52.75 13.95 -14.94
CA GLY A 467 -53.71 14.96 -15.34
C GLY A 467 -54.01 14.94 -16.83
N GLN A 468 -55.28 15.17 -17.19
CA GLN A 468 -55.74 15.29 -18.55
C GLN A 468 -56.93 16.22 -18.63
N THR A 469 -57.22 16.80 -19.80
CA THR A 469 -58.39 17.58 -20.05
C THR A 469 -59.52 16.62 -20.49
N LEU A 470 -60.64 16.63 -19.73
CA LEU A 470 -61.73 15.69 -19.95
C LEU A 470 -62.98 16.45 -20.36
N THR A 471 -63.70 15.86 -21.34
CA THR A 471 -64.97 16.41 -21.82
C THR A 471 -66.07 15.40 -21.58
N ASN A 472 -67.11 15.78 -20.82
CA ASN A 472 -68.35 15.02 -20.66
C ASN A 472 -69.24 15.35 -21.84
N THR A 473 -69.58 14.36 -22.62
CA THR A 473 -70.45 14.46 -23.81
C THR A 473 -71.94 14.28 -23.49
N THR A 474 -72.27 14.05 -22.21
CA THR A 474 -73.65 13.82 -21.75
C THR A 474 -74.15 15.03 -20.99
N THR A 475 -75.43 14.99 -20.62
CA THR A 475 -76.08 16.07 -19.84
C THR A 475 -76.14 15.77 -18.31
N ALA A 476 -75.57 14.64 -17.87
CA ALA A 476 -75.49 14.23 -16.48
C ALA A 476 -74.01 14.04 -16.05
N PRO A 477 -73.66 14.15 -14.76
CA PRO A 477 -72.33 13.82 -14.28
C PRO A 477 -71.96 12.39 -14.68
N ALA A 478 -70.68 12.21 -15.15
CA ALA A 478 -70.13 10.92 -15.50
C ALA A 478 -68.74 10.77 -14.83
N THR A 479 -68.25 9.55 -14.63
CA THR A 479 -66.95 9.25 -14.02
C THR A 479 -65.97 8.64 -14.98
N LEU A 480 -64.68 8.94 -14.80
CA LEU A 480 -63.59 8.27 -15.50
C LEU A 480 -62.63 7.72 -14.44
N GLU A 481 -62.35 6.39 -14.53
CA GLU A 481 -61.48 5.70 -13.59
C GLU A 481 -60.10 5.44 -14.23
N TYR A 482 -59.05 5.88 -13.57
CA TYR A 482 -57.66 5.65 -13.87
C TYR A 482 -57.09 4.61 -12.93
N THR A 483 -56.53 3.51 -13.43
CA THR A 483 -55.68 2.60 -12.66
C THR A 483 -54.24 2.98 -12.91
N VAL A 484 -53.64 3.60 -11.90
CA VAL A 484 -52.31 4.24 -11.99
C VAL A 484 -51.27 3.42 -11.26
N THR A 485 -50.15 3.11 -11.95
CA THR A 485 -49.00 2.41 -11.39
C THR A 485 -47.93 3.44 -11.06
N PRO A 486 -47.59 3.66 -9.77
CA PRO A 486 -46.49 4.52 -9.36
C PRO A 486 -45.17 3.74 -9.50
N THR A 487 -44.07 4.40 -9.93
CA THR A 487 -42.75 3.78 -10.06
C THR A 487 -41.70 4.76 -9.53
N SER A 488 -40.82 4.27 -8.65
CA SER A 488 -39.65 5.02 -8.15
C SER A 488 -38.37 4.32 -8.61
N GLY A 489 -37.58 4.99 -9.46
CA GLY A 489 -36.45 4.35 -10.13
C GLY A 489 -36.93 3.17 -10.99
N SER A 490 -36.46 1.95 -10.68
CA SER A 490 -36.94 0.71 -11.30
C SER A 490 -38.05 0.02 -10.48
N CYS A 491 -38.48 0.59 -9.34
CA CYS A 491 -39.36 -0.07 -8.40
C CYS A 491 -40.82 0.35 -8.63
N ALA A 492 -41.60 -0.56 -9.16
CA ALA A 492 -43.05 -0.38 -9.31
C ALA A 492 -43.75 -0.59 -7.97
N GLY A 493 -44.63 0.34 -7.60
CA GLY A 493 -45.53 0.23 -6.47
C GLY A 493 -46.80 -0.53 -6.79
N ILE A 494 -47.69 -0.58 -5.79
CA ILE A 494 -49.03 -1.18 -5.98
C ILE A 494 -49.89 -0.17 -6.76
N PRO A 495 -50.60 -0.60 -7.83
CA PRO A 495 -51.50 0.29 -8.54
C PRO A 495 -52.61 0.85 -7.61
N PHE A 496 -52.99 2.10 -7.81
CA PHE A 496 -54.05 2.79 -7.12
C PHE A 496 -55.05 3.41 -8.11
N THR A 497 -56.24 3.74 -7.68
CA THR A 497 -57.27 4.33 -8.54
C THR A 497 -57.47 5.83 -8.31
N ILE A 498 -57.73 6.54 -9.43
CA ILE A 498 -58.22 7.91 -9.40
C ILE A 498 -59.56 7.93 -10.12
N ILE A 499 -60.63 8.31 -9.41
CA ILE A 499 -61.98 8.50 -9.97
C ILE A 499 -62.19 9.98 -10.21
N VAL A 500 -62.29 10.37 -11.49
CA VAL A 500 -62.60 11.76 -11.85
C VAL A 500 -64.06 11.87 -12.25
N THR A 501 -64.86 12.59 -11.46
CA THR A 501 -66.24 12.96 -11.81
C THR A 501 -66.20 14.21 -12.67
N VAL A 502 -66.73 14.10 -13.90
CA VAL A 502 -66.75 15.21 -14.87
C VAL A 502 -68.20 15.73 -14.97
N ASN A 503 -68.47 16.86 -14.37
CA ASN A 503 -69.79 17.53 -14.46
C ASN A 503 -69.96 18.13 -15.86
N PRO A 504 -71.14 18.00 -16.49
CA PRO A 504 -71.40 18.65 -17.76
C PRO A 504 -71.43 20.20 -17.58
N THR A 505 -70.88 20.88 -18.55
CA THR A 505 -70.99 22.37 -18.62
C THR A 505 -72.22 22.73 -19.40
N PRO A 506 -73.07 23.72 -18.93
CA PRO A 506 -74.26 24.19 -19.66
C PRO A 506 -73.95 24.50 -21.13
N THR A 507 -74.89 24.09 -22.05
CA THR A 507 -74.78 24.36 -23.48
C THR A 507 -75.10 25.83 -23.80
N THR A 508 -74.96 26.25 -25.05
CA THR A 508 -75.30 27.58 -25.53
C THR A 508 -76.75 27.90 -25.28
N LEU A 509 -77.05 29.11 -24.80
CA LEU A 509 -78.40 29.55 -24.51
C LEU A 509 -79.13 30.03 -25.79
N GLY A 510 -78.39 30.36 -26.82
CA GLY A 510 -78.94 30.84 -28.08
C GLY A 510 -79.60 32.20 -27.98
N LEU A 511 -79.10 33.05 -27.13
CA LEU A 511 -79.64 34.37 -26.88
C LEU A 511 -79.50 35.25 -28.13
N THR A 512 -80.58 35.97 -28.49
CA THR A 512 -80.63 36.89 -29.61
C THR A 512 -80.94 38.29 -29.15
N ASN A 513 -80.41 39.30 -29.88
CA ASN A 513 -80.67 40.69 -29.58
C ASN A 513 -82.14 40.99 -29.65
N GLN A 514 -82.60 41.85 -28.73
CA GLN A 514 -84.01 42.26 -28.57
C GLN A 514 -84.16 43.77 -28.75
N THR A 515 -85.27 44.16 -29.40
CA THR A 515 -85.59 45.60 -29.52
C THR A 515 -86.99 45.80 -28.99
N TYR A 516 -87.11 46.77 -28.06
CA TYR A 516 -88.34 47.11 -27.44
C TYR A 516 -88.65 48.65 -27.61
N CYS A 517 -89.91 49.00 -27.55
CA CYS A 517 -90.32 50.40 -27.50
C CYS A 517 -90.41 50.88 -26.03
N ASN A 518 -90.07 52.13 -25.83
CA ASN A 518 -90.25 52.76 -24.52
C ASN A 518 -91.72 52.59 -24.00
N ALA A 519 -91.83 52.28 -22.69
CA ALA A 519 -93.08 52.12 -21.96
C ALA A 519 -93.98 50.92 -22.40
N VAL A 520 -93.46 50.00 -23.30
CA VAL A 520 -94.22 48.81 -23.67
C VAL A 520 -93.65 47.61 -22.91
N PRO A 521 -94.40 47.00 -22.00
CA PRO A 521 -93.88 45.85 -21.21
C PRO A 521 -93.33 44.74 -22.12
N THR A 522 -92.23 44.16 -21.70
CA THR A 522 -91.57 42.97 -22.37
C THR A 522 -92.32 41.72 -22.01
N THR A 523 -91.95 40.62 -22.69
CA THR A 523 -92.28 39.28 -22.24
C THR A 523 -91.11 38.73 -21.44
N GLU A 524 -91.34 37.75 -20.57
CA GLU A 524 -90.26 37.03 -19.89
C GLU A 524 -89.35 36.34 -20.92
N ILE A 525 -88.06 36.46 -20.74
CA ILE A 525 -87.13 35.66 -21.52
C ILE A 525 -86.74 34.43 -20.73
N VAL A 526 -87.30 33.30 -21.12
CA VAL A 526 -87.04 32.00 -20.46
C VAL A 526 -85.68 31.49 -20.86
N LEU A 527 -84.80 31.32 -19.86
CA LEU A 527 -83.50 30.76 -20.03
C LEU A 527 -83.55 29.21 -19.87
N THR A 528 -83.23 28.49 -20.88
CA THR A 528 -83.28 27.00 -20.85
C THR A 528 -81.94 26.41 -21.32
N ASN A 529 -81.62 25.27 -20.74
CA ASN A 529 -80.41 24.53 -21.07
C ASN A 529 -80.68 23.03 -20.95
N GLY A 530 -79.99 22.18 -21.72
CA GLY A 530 -80.17 20.74 -21.67
C GLY A 530 -79.62 20.03 -20.43
N VAL A 531 -78.82 20.75 -19.59
CA VAL A 531 -78.23 20.19 -18.38
C VAL A 531 -79.19 20.42 -17.20
N SER A 532 -79.62 19.33 -16.59
CA SER A 532 -80.53 19.40 -15.45
C SER A 532 -79.92 20.16 -14.27
N GLY A 533 -80.78 20.94 -13.58
CA GLY A 533 -80.33 21.73 -12.43
C GLY A 533 -79.51 22.98 -12.75
N THR A 534 -79.56 23.42 -14.04
CA THR A 534 -78.86 24.67 -14.43
C THR A 534 -79.55 25.88 -13.75
N THR A 535 -78.77 26.71 -13.12
CA THR A 535 -79.13 28.00 -12.61
C THR A 535 -78.56 29.09 -13.48
N TYR A 536 -79.25 30.25 -13.48
CA TYR A 536 -78.81 31.37 -14.32
C TYR A 536 -78.62 32.60 -13.42
N THR A 537 -77.63 33.39 -13.72
CA THR A 537 -77.36 34.70 -13.20
C THR A 537 -77.08 35.64 -14.38
N TRP A 538 -77.60 36.85 -14.29
CA TRP A 538 -77.42 37.80 -15.37
C TRP A 538 -77.09 39.20 -14.81
N THR A 539 -76.43 39.99 -15.63
CA THR A 539 -76.11 41.39 -15.37
C THR A 539 -76.57 42.25 -16.54
N ASN A 540 -76.95 43.46 -16.26
CA ASN A 540 -77.42 44.47 -17.20
C ASN A 540 -76.43 45.67 -17.15
N SER A 541 -75.81 45.97 -18.30
CA SER A 541 -74.80 47.04 -18.37
C SER A 541 -75.42 48.46 -18.25
N ASN A 542 -76.77 48.56 -18.47
CA ASN A 542 -77.45 49.84 -18.43
C ASN A 542 -78.82 49.70 -17.81
N PRO A 543 -78.94 49.77 -16.48
CA PRO A 543 -80.24 49.66 -15.78
C PRO A 543 -81.24 50.73 -16.15
N ALA A 544 -80.78 51.82 -16.81
CA ALA A 544 -81.70 52.93 -17.25
C ALA A 544 -82.70 52.43 -18.30
N ILE A 545 -82.51 51.26 -18.92
CA ILE A 545 -83.48 50.64 -19.80
C ILE A 545 -84.71 50.11 -19.07
N GLY A 546 -84.81 50.19 -17.74
CA GLY A 546 -85.87 49.71 -16.92
C GLY A 546 -85.76 48.30 -16.37
N LEU A 547 -84.72 47.54 -16.76
CA LEU A 547 -84.39 46.21 -16.23
C LEU A 547 -83.38 46.38 -15.09
N ALA A 548 -83.50 45.65 -14.02
CA ALA A 548 -82.55 45.61 -12.91
C ALA A 548 -81.12 45.39 -13.35
N ALA A 549 -80.11 45.91 -12.59
CA ALA A 549 -78.69 45.79 -12.89
C ALA A 549 -78.21 44.32 -12.89
N SER A 550 -78.89 43.45 -12.16
CA SER A 550 -78.59 42.02 -12.10
C SER A 550 -79.80 41.24 -11.62
N GLY A 551 -79.79 39.95 -11.87
CA GLY A 551 -80.82 39.04 -11.38
C GLY A 551 -80.42 37.56 -11.50
N SER A 552 -81.31 36.69 -11.07
CA SER A 552 -81.15 35.21 -11.19
C SER A 552 -82.45 34.61 -11.79
N GLY A 553 -82.25 33.44 -12.41
CA GLY A 553 -83.34 32.77 -13.16
C GLY A 553 -83.59 33.45 -14.49
N ASN A 554 -84.83 33.35 -15.00
CA ASN A 554 -85.28 34.00 -16.22
C ASN A 554 -85.10 35.55 -16.18
N ILE A 555 -85.02 36.18 -17.34
CA ILE A 555 -85.05 37.63 -17.42
C ILE A 555 -86.56 38.02 -17.24
N PRO A 556 -86.93 38.69 -16.14
CA PRO A 556 -88.32 38.96 -15.80
C PRO A 556 -88.94 39.93 -16.82
N VAL A 557 -90.24 39.93 -16.87
CA VAL A 557 -90.99 41.02 -17.54
C VAL A 557 -90.61 42.37 -16.86
N PHE A 558 -90.26 43.35 -17.70
CA PHE A 558 -89.95 44.70 -17.26
C PHE A 558 -90.59 45.72 -18.23
N THR A 559 -90.71 46.90 -17.78
CA THR A 559 -91.21 48.02 -18.62
C THR A 559 -89.99 48.80 -19.09
N PRO A 560 -89.64 48.71 -20.40
CA PRO A 560 -88.50 49.42 -20.96
C PRO A 560 -88.65 50.96 -20.77
N THR A 561 -87.63 51.61 -20.38
CA THR A 561 -87.58 53.07 -20.19
C THR A 561 -86.48 53.68 -21.06
N ASN A 562 -86.89 54.74 -21.85
CA ASN A 562 -85.99 55.58 -22.59
C ASN A 562 -86.55 56.99 -22.65
N SER A 563 -86.10 57.86 -21.78
CA SER A 563 -86.51 59.23 -21.70
C SER A 563 -85.76 60.16 -22.64
N GLY A 564 -84.78 59.60 -23.46
CA GLY A 564 -84.00 60.33 -24.42
C GLY A 564 -84.68 60.49 -25.78
N THR A 565 -83.96 60.99 -26.73
CA THR A 565 -84.41 61.17 -28.12
C THR A 565 -83.75 60.19 -29.13
N ALA A 566 -82.77 59.39 -28.66
CA ALA A 566 -82.07 58.37 -29.44
C ALA A 566 -82.25 57.01 -28.74
N PRO A 567 -82.19 55.89 -29.49
CA PRO A 567 -82.19 54.54 -28.92
C PRO A 567 -81.05 54.36 -27.90
N ILE A 568 -81.40 53.73 -26.76
CA ILE A 568 -80.41 53.33 -25.74
C ILE A 568 -80.28 51.84 -25.74
N THR A 569 -79.07 51.34 -25.47
CA THR A 569 -78.72 49.91 -25.47
C THR A 569 -78.22 49.47 -24.12
N ALA A 570 -78.49 48.22 -23.80
CA ALA A 570 -77.95 47.52 -22.66
C ALA A 570 -77.44 46.15 -23.11
N THR A 571 -76.24 45.80 -22.74
CA THR A 571 -75.72 44.45 -22.93
C THR A 571 -76.13 43.62 -21.68
N ILE A 572 -76.87 42.58 -21.93
CA ILE A 572 -77.20 41.59 -20.93
C ILE A 572 -76.21 40.45 -21.00
N SER A 573 -75.50 40.17 -19.89
CA SER A 573 -74.52 39.10 -19.78
C SER A 573 -75.13 38.01 -18.91
N VAL A 574 -75.31 36.83 -19.44
CA VAL A 574 -75.94 35.69 -18.75
C VAL A 574 -74.91 34.59 -18.52
N ILE A 575 -74.76 34.14 -17.26
CA ILE A 575 -73.97 33.00 -16.86
C ILE A 575 -74.88 31.86 -16.47
N ALA A 576 -74.72 30.74 -17.15
CA ALA A 576 -75.41 29.48 -16.81
C ALA A 576 -74.46 28.62 -15.98
N THR A 577 -74.90 28.10 -14.83
CA THR A 577 -74.13 27.26 -13.91
C THR A 577 -74.93 25.98 -13.60
N ALA A 578 -74.28 24.82 -13.79
CA ALA A 578 -74.81 23.51 -13.41
C ALA A 578 -73.73 22.72 -12.65
N ASN A 579 -74.06 22.11 -11.50
CA ASN A 579 -73.11 21.31 -10.68
C ASN A 579 -71.82 22.03 -10.39
N SER A 580 -71.90 23.35 -10.08
CA SER A 580 -70.75 24.27 -9.88
C SER A 580 -69.92 24.54 -11.15
N CYS A 581 -70.36 24.10 -12.32
CA CYS A 581 -69.71 24.36 -13.60
C CYS A 581 -70.38 25.50 -14.34
N SER A 582 -69.74 26.60 -14.45
CA SER A 582 -70.24 27.77 -15.16
C SER A 582 -69.73 27.83 -16.59
N ARG A 583 -70.65 28.17 -17.50
CA ARG A 583 -70.29 28.52 -18.87
C ARG A 583 -69.71 29.96 -18.89
N VAL A 584 -68.90 30.23 -19.89
CA VAL A 584 -68.51 31.62 -20.21
C VAL A 584 -69.78 32.40 -20.47
N ALA A 585 -69.86 33.64 -19.94
CA ALA A 585 -71.02 34.48 -20.09
C ALA A 585 -71.42 34.68 -21.55
N GLU A 586 -72.68 34.41 -21.87
CA GLU A 586 -73.27 34.75 -23.18
C GLU A 586 -73.91 36.12 -23.05
N THR A 587 -73.72 36.94 -24.11
CA THR A 587 -74.20 38.30 -24.11
C THR A 587 -75.18 38.50 -25.25
N TYR A 588 -76.21 39.32 -25.04
CA TYR A 588 -77.08 39.84 -26.05
C TYR A 588 -77.43 41.27 -25.74
N VAL A 589 -77.89 42.05 -26.77
CA VAL A 589 -78.15 43.46 -26.61
C VAL A 589 -79.69 43.68 -26.59
N ILE A 590 -80.18 44.43 -25.60
CA ILE A 590 -81.48 44.97 -25.56
C ILE A 590 -81.40 46.46 -26.01
N THR A 591 -82.15 46.77 -27.08
CA THR A 591 -82.26 48.14 -27.58
C THR A 591 -83.62 48.66 -27.18
N VAL A 592 -83.72 49.81 -26.54
CA VAL A 592 -84.95 50.48 -26.22
C VAL A 592 -85.06 51.78 -27.05
N ASN A 593 -85.96 51.75 -28.02
CA ASN A 593 -86.26 52.90 -28.84
C ASN A 593 -87.07 53.95 -28.00
N PRO A 594 -86.79 55.21 -28.18
CA PRO A 594 -87.53 56.26 -27.50
C PRO A 594 -88.99 56.37 -28.02
N SER A 595 -89.91 56.90 -27.22
CA SER A 595 -91.19 57.24 -27.73
C SER A 595 -91.07 58.43 -28.73
N PRO A 596 -91.64 58.33 -29.89
CA PRO A 596 -91.56 59.41 -30.84
C PRO A 596 -92.19 60.69 -30.24
N ALA A 597 -91.49 61.74 -30.21
CA ALA A 597 -92.00 63.09 -29.85
C ALA A 597 -92.20 63.88 -31.09
N VAL A 598 -93.43 64.21 -31.34
CA VAL A 598 -93.80 65.06 -32.51
C VAL A 598 -93.91 66.52 -32.06
N SER A 599 -93.22 67.35 -32.75
CA SER A 599 -93.36 68.80 -32.57
C SER A 599 -93.95 69.42 -33.86
N PHE A 600 -94.79 70.42 -33.66
CA PHE A 600 -95.38 71.10 -34.73
C PHE A 600 -94.72 72.50 -34.87
N SER A 601 -94.45 72.95 -36.09
CA SER A 601 -93.93 74.30 -36.36
C SER A 601 -94.72 74.88 -37.52
N PRO A 602 -95.48 75.95 -37.26
CA PRO A 602 -95.75 76.57 -35.96
C PRO A 602 -96.60 75.68 -35.06
N SER A 603 -96.47 75.83 -33.71
CA SER A 603 -97.22 75.03 -32.73
C SER A 603 -98.69 75.32 -32.68
N ASN A 604 -99.06 76.48 -33.12
CA ASN A 604 -100.45 76.93 -33.35
C ASN A 604 -100.47 78.03 -34.37
N GLN A 605 -101.67 78.31 -35.04
CA GLN A 605 -101.84 79.37 -36.00
C GLN A 605 -103.16 80.03 -35.68
N THR A 606 -103.20 81.38 -35.77
CA THR A 606 -104.42 82.20 -35.73
C THR A 606 -104.51 82.87 -37.08
N ILE A 607 -105.57 82.63 -37.82
CA ILE A 607 -105.82 83.21 -39.16
C ILE A 607 -107.19 83.86 -39.19
N CYS A 608 -107.32 84.81 -40.10
CA CYS A 608 -108.61 85.44 -40.34
C CYS A 608 -109.46 84.63 -41.37
N SER A 609 -110.79 84.74 -41.32
CA SER A 609 -111.63 84.05 -42.31
C SER A 609 -111.28 84.45 -43.75
N GLY A 610 -110.94 83.40 -44.52
CA GLY A 610 -110.49 83.54 -45.95
C GLY A 610 -109.01 83.44 -46.16
N ASP A 611 -108.14 83.47 -45.11
CA ASP A 611 -106.70 83.40 -45.31
C ASP A 611 -106.26 81.95 -45.41
N THR A 612 -105.12 81.75 -46.05
CA THR A 612 -104.50 80.47 -46.18
C THR A 612 -103.63 80.16 -44.92
N SER A 613 -103.82 79.00 -44.30
CA SER A 613 -103.00 78.63 -43.20
C SER A 613 -101.54 78.46 -43.66
N ALA A 614 -100.55 78.74 -42.80
CA ALA A 614 -99.19 78.38 -43.09
C ALA A 614 -99.02 76.86 -42.99
N LEU A 615 -98.10 76.33 -43.79
CA LEU A 615 -97.71 74.93 -43.75
C LEU A 615 -97.21 74.58 -42.36
N VAL A 616 -97.87 73.60 -41.74
CA VAL A 616 -97.40 73.04 -40.46
C VAL A 616 -96.38 71.92 -40.78
N THR A 617 -95.18 72.20 -40.37
CA THR A 617 -94.15 71.18 -40.50
C THR A 617 -94.13 70.33 -39.24
N LEU A 618 -94.29 69.00 -39.47
CA LEU A 618 -94.12 68.06 -38.38
C LEU A 618 -92.64 67.68 -38.35
N SER A 619 -92.03 67.73 -37.18
CA SER A 619 -90.68 67.32 -36.92
C SER A 619 -90.63 66.43 -35.69
N SER A 620 -89.67 65.52 -35.63
CA SER A 620 -89.39 64.72 -34.40
C SER A 620 -87.92 64.94 -34.06
N THR A 621 -87.67 65.10 -32.78
CA THR A 621 -86.35 65.11 -32.19
C THR A 621 -85.87 63.67 -31.85
N THR A 622 -86.74 62.70 -32.08
CA THR A 622 -86.46 61.27 -31.80
C THR A 622 -85.77 60.71 -33.05
N SER A 623 -84.56 60.15 -32.84
CA SER A 623 -83.76 59.43 -33.90
C SER A 623 -84.12 57.97 -33.91
N GLY A 624 -84.33 57.37 -35.08
CA GLY A 624 -84.56 55.92 -35.27
C GLY A 624 -85.66 55.55 -36.21
#